data_dac3e321a09555d91a691772ed1ccafa
#
_entry.id   dac3e321a09555d91a691772ed1ccafa
#
_cell.length_a   1.000
_cell.length_b   1.000
_cell.length_c   1.000
_cell.angle_alpha   90.00
_cell.angle_beta   90.00
_cell.angle_gamma   90.00
#
_symmetry.space_group_name_H-M   'P 1'
#
loop_
_entity.id
_entity.type
_entity.pdbx_description
1 polymer ?
#
loop_
_entity_poly.entity_id
_entity_poly.type
_entity_poly.pdbx_seq_one_letter_code
_entity_poly.pdbx_strand_id
1 'polypeptide(L)'
;MDSAFDRAYAAHRAGRLAEAEHGYRTALADNPADADALHLFGVLRHQQGQHAEAADLVGRAVALRPGDAALQLNLGNALKALGRLDEAIERFRNALTLAPEFPLAHYNLGNAYAALQRHEDAVDAFRRALRLTPDDASIHNNLGNALNALGRHEDALAAFRRALELRPGHAGAHNNLAMALNAMGRADEAIAHFQAAIAAQPRFVAAHFNLGNTLDAVGRHAEAAAAFEAALALHPPFPLALFGLANALSAQSRHRDALPYYERAVGLDPSFALAWLNLGNAHHALGAHERALRAFDQALRVAPDLTLAQLHRAVTLLTLGDFTRGLPAYEARHDTPGATPLGGLPRWQGEPIASRTLLIRAEQGFGDTLQFVRFVPLARARCARVVLEVQPALVTLLAPAAAQWRVTLVAQGAPKLPAADVACTLMSLPFALGLQPADIASGTRYLDAPDTARRRFRGSLGGQAKRKFGLAWSGRRQARDNRSMPFDALAPLLALPDIDWIVLQPSLDDDERARVDAHPRVYRLDGRLNDFADTAALIERLDGVVTVDTAVAHLAGALGKPLWVMLPFAADWRWFTGDECPWYPRARLVRQPSPGAWDDVAAAVAQALASPGRG
;
A
#
# COMPACT_ATOMS: atom_id res chain seq x y z
N MET A 1 -0.23 74.09 6.36
CA MET A 1 0.81 73.12 5.83
C MET A 1 0.44 71.79 6.35
N ASP A 2 0.30 70.76 5.47
CA ASP A 2 0.04 69.42 5.91
C ASP A 2 1.18 68.95 6.80
N SER A 3 0.87 68.28 7.92
CA SER A 3 1.89 67.75 8.83
C SER A 3 2.72 66.67 8.14
N ALA A 4 3.91 66.34 8.68
CA ALA A 4 4.67 65.19 8.19
C ALA A 4 3.85 63.85 8.24
N PHE A 5 3.01 63.74 9.26
CA PHE A 5 2.07 62.64 9.41
C PHE A 5 1.02 62.60 8.28
N ASP A 6 0.35 63.74 7.97
CA ASP A 6 -0.68 63.77 6.92
C ASP A 6 -0.13 63.40 5.54
N ARG A 7 1.08 63.86 5.22
CA ARG A 7 1.77 63.48 3.98
C ARG A 7 2.14 62.01 3.96
N ALA A 8 2.65 61.47 5.07
CA ALA A 8 2.97 60.07 5.19
C ALA A 8 1.72 59.18 5.04
N TYR A 9 0.63 59.53 5.67
CA TYR A 9 -0.65 58.83 5.57
C TYR A 9 -1.21 58.85 4.14
N ALA A 10 -1.16 60.00 3.46
CA ALA A 10 -1.56 60.11 2.06
C ALA A 10 -0.68 59.23 1.14
N ALA A 11 0.64 59.23 1.35
CA ALA A 11 1.58 58.36 0.62
C ALA A 11 1.29 56.88 0.87
N HIS A 12 1.03 56.48 2.12
CA HIS A 12 0.68 55.11 2.50
C HIS A 12 -0.59 54.63 1.78
N ARG A 13 -1.66 55.44 1.80
CA ARG A 13 -2.90 55.14 1.08
C ARG A 13 -2.71 55.05 -0.45
N ALA A 14 -1.76 55.80 -0.99
CA ALA A 14 -1.41 55.77 -2.41
C ALA A 14 -0.45 54.64 -2.79
N GLY A 15 -0.05 53.75 -1.84
CA GLY A 15 0.89 52.65 -2.07
C GLY A 15 2.35 53.08 -2.23
N ARG A 16 2.69 54.36 -1.97
CA ARG A 16 4.05 54.87 -2.02
C ARG A 16 4.77 54.63 -0.69
N LEU A 17 5.10 53.35 -0.46
CA LEU A 17 5.53 52.86 0.86
C LEU A 17 6.83 53.48 1.36
N ALA A 18 7.82 53.74 0.49
CA ALA A 18 9.08 54.39 0.87
C ALA A 18 8.89 55.84 1.32
N GLU A 19 8.01 56.58 0.63
CA GLU A 19 7.65 57.97 1.00
C GLU A 19 6.87 58.00 2.32
N ALA A 20 5.94 57.05 2.50
CA ALA A 20 5.21 56.90 3.74
C ALA A 20 6.14 56.61 4.93
N GLU A 21 7.08 55.68 4.75
CA GLU A 21 8.09 55.37 5.77
C GLU A 21 8.91 56.58 6.19
N HIS A 22 9.44 57.31 5.22
CA HIS A 22 10.20 58.53 5.51
C HIS A 22 9.36 59.55 6.29
N GLY A 23 8.11 59.77 5.85
CA GLY A 23 7.22 60.71 6.52
C GLY A 23 6.83 60.27 7.95
N TYR A 24 6.56 58.98 8.18
CA TYR A 24 6.30 58.51 9.56
C TYR A 24 7.53 58.61 10.45
N ARG A 25 8.73 58.36 9.95
CA ARG A 25 9.97 58.56 10.71
C ARG A 25 10.18 60.02 11.07
N THR A 26 9.89 60.96 10.15
CA THR A 26 9.96 62.38 10.41
C THR A 26 8.94 62.80 11.47
N ALA A 27 7.70 62.32 11.35
CA ALA A 27 6.66 62.62 12.34
C ALA A 27 7.03 62.13 13.75
N LEU A 28 7.63 60.91 13.84
CA LEU A 28 8.08 60.33 15.11
C LEU A 28 9.38 60.98 15.64
N ALA A 29 10.21 61.59 14.78
CA ALA A 29 11.34 62.39 15.21
C ALA A 29 10.89 63.67 15.86
N ASP A 30 9.81 64.31 15.32
CA ASP A 30 9.22 65.53 15.87
C ASP A 30 8.39 65.22 17.14
N ASN A 31 7.64 64.15 17.15
CA ASN A 31 6.85 63.66 18.30
C ASN A 31 6.95 62.15 18.48
N PRO A 32 7.90 61.66 19.30
CA PRO A 32 8.08 60.21 19.57
C PRO A 32 6.89 59.51 20.25
N ALA A 33 5.96 60.26 20.79
CA ALA A 33 4.74 59.78 21.46
C ALA A 33 3.47 60.00 20.60
N ASP A 34 3.61 60.21 19.29
CA ASP A 34 2.48 60.24 18.37
C ASP A 34 1.94 58.83 18.15
N ALA A 35 0.83 58.51 18.83
CA ALA A 35 0.23 57.20 18.79
C ALA A 35 -0.29 56.81 17.38
N ASP A 36 -0.75 57.78 16.58
CA ASP A 36 -1.24 57.54 15.22
C ASP A 36 -0.08 57.25 14.26
N ALA A 37 1.02 58.01 14.38
CA ALA A 37 2.23 57.80 13.62
C ALA A 37 2.87 56.42 13.96
N LEU A 38 2.98 56.08 15.25
CA LEU A 38 3.45 54.75 15.71
C LEU A 38 2.59 53.61 15.16
N HIS A 39 1.27 53.75 15.25
CA HIS A 39 0.31 52.76 14.76
C HIS A 39 0.46 52.51 13.26
N LEU A 40 0.31 53.58 12.45
CA LEU A 40 0.29 53.45 11.00
C LEU A 40 1.68 53.08 10.44
N PHE A 41 2.75 53.50 11.09
CA PHE A 41 4.09 53.02 10.75
C PHE A 41 4.26 51.55 11.09
N GLY A 42 3.74 51.09 12.22
CA GLY A 42 3.69 49.66 12.56
C GLY A 42 2.89 48.82 11.57
N VAL A 43 1.73 49.33 11.10
CA VAL A 43 0.95 48.68 10.03
C VAL A 43 1.75 48.58 8.74
N LEU A 44 2.44 49.67 8.34
CA LEU A 44 3.32 49.66 7.18
C LEU A 44 4.44 48.61 7.32
N ARG A 45 5.09 48.53 8.49
CA ARG A 45 6.12 47.53 8.77
C ARG A 45 5.58 46.09 8.69
N HIS A 46 4.37 45.86 9.20
CA HIS A 46 3.70 44.58 9.08
C HIS A 46 3.45 44.21 7.62
N GLN A 47 2.98 45.14 6.79
CA GLN A 47 2.80 44.92 5.34
C GLN A 47 4.12 44.62 4.61
N GLN A 48 5.23 45.17 5.07
CA GLN A 48 6.58 44.93 4.54
C GLN A 48 7.21 43.60 5.08
N GLY A 49 6.50 42.84 5.89
CA GLY A 49 7.02 41.60 6.52
C GLY A 49 7.93 41.81 7.73
N GLN A 50 8.11 43.07 8.18
CA GLN A 50 8.96 43.44 9.32
C GLN A 50 8.16 43.34 10.62
N HIS A 51 7.70 42.14 10.95
CA HIS A 51 6.72 41.93 12.01
C HIS A 51 7.24 42.25 13.43
N ALA A 52 8.55 42.13 13.68
CA ALA A 52 9.14 42.49 14.98
C ALA A 52 9.09 44.01 15.23
N GLU A 53 9.50 44.81 14.24
CA GLU A 53 9.41 46.27 14.32
C GLU A 53 7.96 46.76 14.39
N ALA A 54 7.07 46.06 13.64
CA ALA A 54 5.63 46.32 13.70
C ALA A 54 5.07 46.10 15.11
N ALA A 55 5.46 45.01 15.78
CA ALA A 55 5.00 44.70 17.14
C ALA A 55 5.54 45.72 18.17
N ASP A 56 6.77 46.21 18.02
CA ASP A 56 7.32 47.28 18.87
C ASP A 56 6.56 48.60 18.70
N LEU A 57 6.43 49.05 17.44
CA LEU A 57 5.77 50.31 17.12
C LEU A 57 4.30 50.34 17.59
N VAL A 58 3.52 49.29 17.23
CA VAL A 58 2.13 49.19 17.66
C VAL A 58 2.03 48.97 19.17
N GLY A 59 2.98 48.24 19.79
CA GLY A 59 3.06 48.05 21.23
C GLY A 59 3.22 49.40 21.98
N ARG A 60 4.06 50.27 21.47
CA ARG A 60 4.21 51.66 21.99
C ARG A 60 2.92 52.47 21.79
N ALA A 61 2.25 52.35 20.64
CA ALA A 61 0.95 52.97 20.42
C ALA A 61 -0.11 52.48 21.41
N VAL A 62 -0.16 51.16 21.68
CA VAL A 62 -1.05 50.55 22.71
C VAL A 62 -0.75 51.08 24.11
N ALA A 63 0.52 51.27 24.45
CA ALA A 63 0.89 51.84 25.76
C ALA A 63 0.39 53.27 25.94
N LEU A 64 0.33 54.06 24.86
CA LEU A 64 -0.21 55.44 24.86
C LEU A 64 -1.74 55.49 24.86
N ARG A 65 -2.38 54.51 24.18
CA ARG A 65 -3.86 54.44 24.05
C ARG A 65 -4.35 52.98 24.31
N PRO A 66 -4.31 52.49 25.53
CA PRO A 66 -4.66 51.09 25.84
C PRO A 66 -6.13 50.75 25.59
N GLY A 67 -7.01 51.74 25.55
CA GLY A 67 -8.44 51.62 25.27
C GLY A 67 -8.82 51.58 23.77
N ASP A 68 -7.87 51.53 22.86
CA ASP A 68 -8.13 51.50 21.42
C ASP A 68 -8.13 50.05 20.92
N ALA A 69 -9.31 49.55 20.53
CA ALA A 69 -9.48 48.19 20.04
C ALA A 69 -8.73 47.91 18.74
N ALA A 70 -8.56 48.88 17.86
CA ALA A 70 -7.85 48.73 16.59
C ALA A 70 -6.34 48.58 16.81
N LEU A 71 -5.76 49.29 17.79
CA LEU A 71 -4.36 49.10 18.18
C LEU A 71 -4.11 47.71 18.75
N GLN A 72 -5.01 47.22 19.63
CA GLN A 72 -4.91 45.86 20.17
C GLN A 72 -5.00 44.80 19.06
N LEU A 73 -5.92 44.96 18.11
CA LEU A 73 -6.05 44.07 16.95
C LEU A 73 -4.75 44.03 16.12
N ASN A 74 -4.18 45.20 15.79
CA ASN A 74 -3.00 45.27 14.93
C ASN A 74 -1.74 44.76 15.64
N LEU A 75 -1.61 44.98 16.96
CA LEU A 75 -0.57 44.34 17.76
C LEU A 75 -0.73 42.81 17.75
N GLY A 76 -1.95 42.32 17.93
CA GLY A 76 -2.26 40.88 17.83
C GLY A 76 -1.89 40.29 16.47
N ASN A 77 -2.14 41.01 15.36
CA ASN A 77 -1.77 40.60 14.02
C ASN A 77 -0.24 40.50 13.84
N ALA A 78 0.51 41.49 14.34
CA ALA A 78 1.97 41.48 14.29
C ALA A 78 2.55 40.32 15.14
N LEU A 79 2.03 40.08 16.34
CA LEU A 79 2.42 38.98 17.22
C LEU A 79 2.10 37.60 16.61
N LYS A 80 0.91 37.45 15.99
CA LYS A 80 0.53 36.26 15.26
C LYS A 80 1.51 35.94 14.13
N ALA A 81 1.91 36.95 13.36
CA ALA A 81 2.89 36.78 12.27
C ALA A 81 4.29 36.40 12.77
N LEU A 82 4.63 36.76 14.02
CA LEU A 82 5.86 36.30 14.71
C LEU A 82 5.73 34.90 15.33
N GLY A 83 4.59 34.24 15.23
CA GLY A 83 4.34 32.96 15.89
C GLY A 83 4.09 33.05 17.40
N ARG A 84 4.00 34.28 17.98
CA ARG A 84 3.71 34.56 19.40
C ARG A 84 2.20 34.47 19.65
N LEU A 85 1.65 33.25 19.45
CA LEU A 85 0.20 33.02 19.34
C LEU A 85 -0.56 33.30 20.63
N ASP A 86 -0.03 32.95 21.79
CA ASP A 86 -0.71 33.20 23.08
C ASP A 86 -0.83 34.69 23.38
N GLU A 87 0.23 35.46 23.09
CA GLU A 87 0.20 36.89 23.24
C GLU A 87 -0.75 37.59 22.22
N ALA A 88 -0.80 37.04 21.00
CA ALA A 88 -1.76 37.51 20.01
C ALA A 88 -3.21 37.29 20.48
N ILE A 89 -3.52 36.11 21.06
CA ILE A 89 -4.83 35.79 21.61
C ILE A 89 -5.20 36.77 22.73
N GLU A 90 -4.25 37.12 23.61
CA GLU A 90 -4.48 38.13 24.65
C GLU A 90 -4.85 39.47 24.05
N ARG A 91 -4.12 39.92 23.04
CA ARG A 91 -4.41 41.20 22.34
C ARG A 91 -5.77 41.19 21.64
N PHE A 92 -6.12 40.09 20.95
CA PHE A 92 -7.46 39.94 20.34
C PHE A 92 -8.58 39.95 21.38
N ARG A 93 -8.39 39.28 22.53
CA ARG A 93 -9.35 39.32 23.64
C ARG A 93 -9.50 40.73 24.22
N ASN A 94 -8.39 41.49 24.36
CA ASN A 94 -8.45 42.88 24.81
C ASN A 94 -9.20 43.76 23.80
N ALA A 95 -8.96 43.56 22.49
CA ALA A 95 -9.73 44.22 21.45
C ALA A 95 -11.23 43.96 21.57
N LEU A 96 -11.61 42.68 21.84
CA LEU A 96 -13.02 42.26 22.00
C LEU A 96 -13.64 42.70 23.32
N THR A 97 -12.85 42.92 24.36
CA THR A 97 -13.31 43.55 25.61
C THR A 97 -13.67 44.99 25.40
N LEU A 98 -12.89 45.69 24.56
CA LEU A 98 -13.12 47.11 24.21
C LEU A 98 -14.24 47.27 23.16
N ALA A 99 -14.30 46.36 22.21
CA ALA A 99 -15.28 46.37 21.12
C ALA A 99 -15.81 44.94 20.89
N PRO A 100 -16.85 44.49 21.60
CA PRO A 100 -17.40 43.14 21.48
C PRO A 100 -17.93 42.79 20.07
N GLU A 101 -18.39 43.76 19.33
CA GLU A 101 -18.90 43.65 17.96
C GLU A 101 -17.82 43.98 16.92
N PHE A 102 -16.63 43.37 17.05
CA PHE A 102 -15.52 43.54 16.12
C PHE A 102 -15.26 42.26 15.32
N PRO A 103 -15.87 42.12 14.11
CA PRO A 103 -15.82 40.87 13.35
C PRO A 103 -14.39 40.36 13.07
N LEU A 104 -13.50 41.30 12.69
CA LEU A 104 -12.12 40.98 12.34
C LEU A 104 -11.31 40.46 13.55
N ALA A 105 -11.61 40.97 14.76
CA ALA A 105 -10.97 40.50 15.99
C ALA A 105 -11.43 39.07 16.33
N HIS A 106 -12.73 38.78 16.21
CA HIS A 106 -13.23 37.39 16.35
C HIS A 106 -12.63 36.44 15.32
N TYR A 107 -12.54 36.87 14.05
CA TYR A 107 -11.93 36.08 12.97
C TYR A 107 -10.45 35.76 13.23
N ASN A 108 -9.67 36.80 13.61
CA ASN A 108 -8.25 36.64 13.90
C ASN A 108 -7.99 35.81 15.17
N LEU A 109 -8.86 35.94 16.18
CA LEU A 109 -8.85 35.11 17.37
C LEU A 109 -9.10 33.62 17.00
N GLY A 110 -10.08 33.33 16.13
CA GLY A 110 -10.36 32.01 15.61
C GLY A 110 -9.17 31.42 14.87
N ASN A 111 -8.52 32.22 14.02
CA ASN A 111 -7.30 31.79 13.31
C ASN A 111 -6.14 31.48 14.27
N ALA A 112 -5.96 32.29 15.32
CA ALA A 112 -4.92 32.07 16.33
C ALA A 112 -5.20 30.78 17.15
N TYR A 113 -6.46 30.51 17.53
CA TYR A 113 -6.83 29.27 18.17
C TYR A 113 -6.64 28.06 17.27
N ALA A 114 -7.02 28.14 16.00
CA ALA A 114 -6.82 27.07 15.03
C ALA A 114 -5.33 26.74 14.85
N ALA A 115 -4.45 27.75 14.82
CA ALA A 115 -3.00 27.57 14.74
C ALA A 115 -2.41 26.86 15.98
N LEU A 116 -3.02 27.02 17.17
CA LEU A 116 -2.70 26.31 18.40
C LEU A 116 -3.45 24.96 18.54
N GLN A 117 -4.14 24.50 17.49
CA GLN A 117 -4.97 23.29 17.49
C GLN A 117 -6.13 23.32 18.53
N ARG A 118 -6.48 24.51 19.02
CA ARG A 118 -7.62 24.74 19.93
C ARG A 118 -8.90 24.88 19.11
N HIS A 119 -9.31 23.80 18.46
CA HIS A 119 -10.35 23.83 17.42
C HIS A 119 -11.74 24.20 17.94
N GLU A 120 -12.12 23.82 19.15
CA GLU A 120 -13.40 24.23 19.75
C GLU A 120 -13.45 25.77 19.97
N ASP A 121 -12.40 26.32 20.56
CA ASP A 121 -12.30 27.78 20.75
C ASP A 121 -12.32 28.52 19.39
N ALA A 122 -11.70 27.94 18.36
CA ALA A 122 -11.71 28.50 17.00
C ALA A 122 -13.13 28.49 16.41
N VAL A 123 -13.88 27.38 16.56
CA VAL A 123 -15.28 27.28 16.11
C VAL A 123 -16.14 28.37 16.76
N ASP A 124 -16.01 28.57 18.08
CA ASP A 124 -16.77 29.57 18.80
C ASP A 124 -16.43 31.01 18.33
N ALA A 125 -15.14 31.29 18.12
CA ALA A 125 -14.70 32.58 17.62
C ALA A 125 -15.20 32.84 16.18
N PHE A 126 -15.11 31.85 15.27
CA PHE A 126 -15.63 32.00 13.92
C PHE A 126 -17.16 32.14 13.89
N ARG A 127 -17.89 31.40 14.73
CA ARG A 127 -19.36 31.57 14.86
C ARG A 127 -19.72 32.99 15.34
N ARG A 128 -18.93 33.59 16.25
CA ARG A 128 -19.14 34.97 16.68
C ARG A 128 -18.86 35.96 15.54
N ALA A 129 -17.79 35.73 14.77
CA ALA A 129 -17.50 36.53 13.58
C ALA A 129 -18.64 36.46 12.56
N LEU A 130 -19.17 35.26 12.26
CA LEU A 130 -20.28 35.06 11.33
C LEU A 130 -21.62 35.65 11.77
N ARG A 131 -21.87 35.79 13.08
CA ARG A 131 -23.04 36.54 13.54
C ARG A 131 -23.00 37.99 13.15
N LEU A 132 -21.81 38.57 13.02
CA LEU A 132 -21.59 39.96 12.66
C LEU A 132 -21.43 40.15 11.14
N THR A 133 -20.84 39.13 10.46
CA THR A 133 -20.61 39.12 9.01
C THR A 133 -21.02 37.77 8.41
N PRO A 134 -22.33 37.48 8.24
CA PRO A 134 -22.83 36.18 7.84
C PRO A 134 -22.40 35.75 6.42
N ASP A 135 -22.05 36.69 5.56
CA ASP A 135 -21.75 36.44 4.15
C ASP A 135 -20.24 36.49 3.83
N ASP A 136 -19.38 36.21 4.82
CA ASP A 136 -17.94 36.12 4.59
C ASP A 136 -17.53 34.66 4.29
N ALA A 137 -17.23 34.37 3.01
CA ALA A 137 -16.81 33.05 2.53
C ALA A 137 -15.53 32.53 3.21
N SER A 138 -14.61 33.44 3.60
CA SER A 138 -13.35 33.04 4.23
C SER A 138 -13.57 32.54 5.66
N ILE A 139 -14.47 33.19 6.39
CA ILE A 139 -14.83 32.76 7.75
C ILE A 139 -15.55 31.41 7.71
N HIS A 140 -16.49 31.21 6.78
CA HIS A 140 -17.16 29.91 6.58
C HIS A 140 -16.15 28.79 6.23
N ASN A 141 -15.19 29.08 5.34
CA ASN A 141 -14.14 28.11 5.03
C ASN A 141 -13.29 27.75 6.27
N ASN A 142 -12.89 28.74 7.06
CA ASN A 142 -12.06 28.49 8.25
C ASN A 142 -12.85 27.80 9.38
N LEU A 143 -14.14 28.11 9.53
CA LEU A 143 -15.05 27.37 10.39
C LEU A 143 -15.13 25.89 9.97
N GLY A 144 -15.29 25.63 8.67
CA GLY A 144 -15.28 24.28 8.11
C GLY A 144 -13.99 23.52 8.43
N ASN A 145 -12.83 24.17 8.28
CA ASN A 145 -11.54 23.56 8.65
C ASN A 145 -11.47 23.19 10.13
N ALA A 146 -11.90 24.08 11.03
CA ALA A 146 -11.90 23.82 12.46
C ALA A 146 -12.88 22.67 12.83
N LEU A 147 -14.05 22.62 12.22
CA LEU A 147 -15.03 21.54 12.40
C LEU A 147 -14.50 20.20 11.87
N ASN A 148 -13.85 20.21 10.71
CA ASN A 148 -13.25 19.01 10.14
C ASN A 148 -12.13 18.43 11.01
N ALA A 149 -11.30 19.30 11.60
CA ALA A 149 -10.26 18.91 12.56
C ALA A 149 -10.82 18.27 13.84
N LEU A 150 -12.05 18.63 14.23
CA LEU A 150 -12.79 18.02 15.34
C LEU A 150 -13.51 16.71 14.94
N GLY A 151 -13.39 16.25 13.71
CA GLY A 151 -14.12 15.09 13.19
C GLY A 151 -15.62 15.35 12.93
N ARG A 152 -16.07 16.61 13.00
CA ARG A 152 -17.45 17.03 12.74
C ARG A 152 -17.65 17.26 11.24
N HIS A 153 -17.48 16.20 10.48
CA HIS A 153 -17.39 16.29 9.00
C HIS A 153 -18.66 16.84 8.35
N GLU A 154 -19.84 16.44 8.76
CA GLU A 154 -21.10 16.95 8.18
C GLU A 154 -21.28 18.45 8.41
N ASP A 155 -20.98 18.93 9.62
CA ASP A 155 -21.01 20.36 9.93
C ASP A 155 -19.97 21.13 9.08
N ALA A 156 -18.79 20.54 8.88
CA ALA A 156 -17.75 21.10 8.04
C ALA A 156 -18.19 21.22 6.58
N LEU A 157 -18.83 20.15 6.04
CA LEU A 157 -19.40 20.19 4.68
C LEU A 157 -20.41 21.33 4.51
N ALA A 158 -21.29 21.53 5.51
CA ALA A 158 -22.26 22.63 5.48
C ALA A 158 -21.57 24.00 5.43
N ALA A 159 -20.51 24.19 6.23
CA ALA A 159 -19.75 25.44 6.26
C ALA A 159 -19.00 25.67 4.92
N PHE A 160 -18.35 24.64 4.35
CA PHE A 160 -17.67 24.74 3.06
C PHE A 160 -18.66 25.02 1.91
N ARG A 161 -19.81 24.35 1.90
CA ARG A 161 -20.87 24.63 0.89
C ARG A 161 -21.31 26.08 0.98
N ARG A 162 -21.54 26.60 2.19
CA ARG A 162 -21.89 28.02 2.36
C ARG A 162 -20.80 28.95 1.85
N ALA A 163 -19.53 28.65 2.09
CA ALA A 163 -18.40 29.40 1.53
C ALA A 163 -18.43 29.42 -0.01
N LEU A 164 -18.78 28.29 -0.64
CA LEU A 164 -18.87 28.13 -2.10
C LEU A 164 -20.12 28.78 -2.69
N GLU A 165 -21.25 28.80 -1.98
CA GLU A 165 -22.43 29.58 -2.38
C GLU A 165 -22.09 31.07 -2.46
N LEU A 166 -21.35 31.59 -1.47
CA LEU A 166 -20.93 32.98 -1.41
C LEU A 166 -19.83 33.31 -2.43
N ARG A 167 -18.90 32.37 -2.67
CA ARG A 167 -17.80 32.51 -3.61
C ARG A 167 -17.57 31.20 -4.38
N PRO A 168 -18.25 30.95 -5.50
CA PRO A 168 -18.14 29.71 -6.26
C PRO A 168 -16.72 29.35 -6.73
N GLY A 169 -15.86 30.34 -6.98
CA GLY A 169 -14.46 30.14 -7.38
C GLY A 169 -13.47 30.08 -6.21
N HIS A 170 -13.90 29.76 -5.00
CA HIS A 170 -12.99 29.71 -3.84
C HIS A 170 -12.21 28.38 -3.84
N ALA A 171 -11.05 28.34 -4.51
CA ALA A 171 -10.22 27.14 -4.68
C ALA A 171 -9.91 26.43 -3.34
N GLY A 172 -9.58 27.18 -2.28
CA GLY A 172 -9.33 26.62 -0.95
C GLY A 172 -10.54 25.92 -0.35
N ALA A 173 -11.75 26.49 -0.51
CA ALA A 173 -12.97 25.86 -0.01
C ALA A 173 -13.33 24.57 -0.78
N HIS A 174 -13.13 24.55 -2.10
CA HIS A 174 -13.26 23.33 -2.89
C HIS A 174 -12.28 22.24 -2.44
N ASN A 175 -10.99 22.58 -2.26
CA ASN A 175 -9.99 21.61 -1.78
C ASN A 175 -10.33 21.06 -0.38
N ASN A 176 -10.76 21.93 0.54
CA ASN A 176 -11.06 21.53 1.91
C ASN A 176 -12.35 20.69 2.00
N LEU A 177 -13.36 21.05 1.19
CA LEU A 177 -14.58 20.25 1.04
C LEU A 177 -14.24 18.85 0.50
N ALA A 178 -13.37 18.78 -0.53
CA ALA A 178 -12.93 17.52 -1.09
C ALA A 178 -12.18 16.66 -0.07
N MET A 179 -11.29 17.24 0.73
CA MET A 179 -10.60 16.54 1.81
C MET A 179 -11.57 15.96 2.85
N ALA A 180 -12.60 16.72 3.24
CA ALA A 180 -13.64 16.25 4.17
C ALA A 180 -14.46 15.10 3.57
N LEU A 181 -14.88 15.22 2.30
CA LEU A 181 -15.60 14.16 1.57
C LEU A 181 -14.75 12.89 1.46
N ASN A 182 -13.45 13.03 1.18
CA ASN A 182 -12.54 11.90 1.08
C ASN A 182 -12.39 11.17 2.43
N ALA A 183 -12.29 11.90 3.55
CA ALA A 183 -12.28 11.34 4.89
C ALA A 183 -13.56 10.55 5.24
N MET A 184 -14.69 10.89 4.61
CA MET A 184 -15.98 10.20 4.73
C MET A 184 -16.15 9.05 3.72
N GLY A 185 -15.14 8.73 2.90
CA GLY A 185 -15.21 7.70 1.88
C GLY A 185 -15.99 8.09 0.61
N ARG A 186 -16.35 9.38 0.43
CA ARG A 186 -17.10 9.92 -0.72
C ARG A 186 -16.13 10.38 -1.82
N ALA A 187 -15.33 9.42 -2.32
CA ALA A 187 -14.18 9.71 -3.19
C ALA A 187 -14.57 10.39 -4.52
N ASP A 188 -15.66 9.97 -5.18
CA ASP A 188 -16.07 10.55 -6.48
C ASP A 188 -16.45 12.03 -6.32
N GLU A 189 -17.14 12.39 -5.24
CA GLU A 189 -17.48 13.78 -4.95
C GLU A 189 -16.22 14.59 -4.62
N ALA A 190 -15.29 13.99 -3.86
CA ALA A 190 -14.01 14.62 -3.56
C ALA A 190 -13.21 14.92 -4.84
N ILE A 191 -13.14 13.99 -5.79
CA ILE A 191 -12.48 14.17 -7.08
C ILE A 191 -13.07 15.37 -7.83
N ALA A 192 -14.40 15.47 -7.90
CA ALA A 192 -15.07 16.59 -8.59
C ALA A 192 -14.71 17.94 -7.96
N HIS A 193 -14.63 18.00 -6.62
CA HIS A 193 -14.27 19.24 -5.93
C HIS A 193 -12.77 19.56 -6.02
N PHE A 194 -11.85 18.58 -6.02
CA PHE A 194 -10.44 18.84 -6.34
C PHE A 194 -10.27 19.39 -7.76
N GLN A 195 -10.99 18.84 -8.73
CA GLN A 195 -10.98 19.37 -10.11
C GLN A 195 -11.50 20.81 -10.17
N ALA A 196 -12.56 21.12 -9.43
CA ALA A 196 -13.09 22.49 -9.32
C ALA A 196 -12.07 23.44 -8.66
N ALA A 197 -11.34 22.98 -7.63
CA ALA A 197 -10.26 23.77 -7.01
C ALA A 197 -9.14 24.08 -8.02
N ILE A 198 -8.75 23.11 -8.84
CA ILE A 198 -7.75 23.25 -9.90
C ILE A 198 -8.24 24.19 -11.01
N ALA A 199 -9.51 24.06 -11.40
CA ALA A 199 -10.11 24.95 -12.40
C ALA A 199 -10.13 26.43 -11.92
N ALA A 200 -10.43 26.65 -10.63
CA ALA A 200 -10.40 27.99 -10.02
C ALA A 200 -8.98 28.52 -9.85
N GLN A 201 -8.02 27.66 -9.53
CA GLN A 201 -6.62 28.03 -9.32
C GLN A 201 -5.70 26.94 -9.92
N PRO A 202 -5.32 27.02 -11.21
CA PRO A 202 -4.52 25.98 -11.89
C PRO A 202 -3.15 25.70 -11.26
N ARG A 203 -2.59 26.63 -10.51
CA ARG A 203 -1.30 26.48 -9.80
C ARG A 203 -1.44 26.03 -8.34
N PHE A 204 -2.57 25.45 -7.98
CA PHE A 204 -2.80 24.98 -6.60
C PHE A 204 -2.19 23.58 -6.39
N VAL A 205 -0.90 23.53 -6.03
CA VAL A 205 -0.11 22.32 -5.84
C VAL A 205 -0.81 21.29 -4.95
N ALA A 206 -1.36 21.73 -3.79
CA ALA A 206 -2.03 20.85 -2.86
C ALA A 206 -3.28 20.17 -3.47
N ALA A 207 -4.04 20.87 -4.31
CA ALA A 207 -5.22 20.29 -4.96
C ALA A 207 -4.83 19.20 -5.97
N HIS A 208 -3.78 19.41 -6.78
CA HIS A 208 -3.23 18.39 -7.67
C HIS A 208 -2.74 17.15 -6.90
N PHE A 209 -1.99 17.37 -5.83
CA PHE A 209 -1.47 16.30 -4.98
C PHE A 209 -2.60 15.48 -4.31
N ASN A 210 -3.59 16.15 -3.72
CA ASN A 210 -4.73 15.51 -3.07
C ASN A 210 -5.61 14.76 -4.07
N LEU A 211 -5.81 15.32 -5.28
CA LEU A 211 -6.48 14.63 -6.39
C LEU A 211 -5.76 13.33 -6.75
N GLY A 212 -4.43 13.39 -6.90
CA GLY A 212 -3.60 12.22 -7.17
C GLY A 212 -3.77 11.13 -6.12
N ASN A 213 -3.70 11.47 -4.85
CA ASN A 213 -3.89 10.52 -3.75
C ASN A 213 -5.29 9.88 -3.78
N THR A 214 -6.34 10.68 -4.02
CA THR A 214 -7.72 10.18 -4.06
C THR A 214 -7.94 9.26 -5.26
N LEU A 215 -7.43 9.61 -6.43
CA LEU A 215 -7.50 8.79 -7.64
C LEU A 215 -6.75 7.46 -7.47
N ASP A 216 -5.56 7.49 -6.87
CA ASP A 216 -4.77 6.28 -6.61
C ASP A 216 -5.50 5.32 -5.65
N ALA A 217 -6.09 5.86 -4.59
CA ALA A 217 -6.86 5.10 -3.60
C ALA A 217 -8.08 4.37 -4.20
N VAL A 218 -8.71 4.94 -5.24
CA VAL A 218 -9.84 4.30 -5.97
C VAL A 218 -9.39 3.48 -7.18
N GLY A 219 -8.09 3.27 -7.37
CA GLY A 219 -7.52 2.44 -8.44
C GLY A 219 -7.41 3.12 -9.80
N ARG A 220 -7.68 4.45 -9.91
CA ARG A 220 -7.54 5.24 -11.15
C ARG A 220 -6.09 5.69 -11.35
N HIS A 221 -5.17 4.72 -11.37
CA HIS A 221 -3.72 4.96 -11.28
C HIS A 221 -3.15 5.83 -12.41
N ALA A 222 -3.68 5.73 -13.64
CA ALA A 222 -3.21 6.55 -14.77
C ALA A 222 -3.53 8.04 -14.56
N GLU A 223 -4.73 8.33 -14.05
CA GLU A 223 -5.15 9.71 -13.76
C GLU A 223 -4.45 10.25 -12.52
N ALA A 224 -4.19 9.38 -11.53
CA ALA A 224 -3.38 9.72 -10.36
C ALA A 224 -1.96 10.15 -10.77
N ALA A 225 -1.31 9.41 -11.67
CA ALA A 225 0.00 9.75 -12.20
C ALA A 225 0.02 11.14 -12.85
N ALA A 226 -0.97 11.45 -13.70
CA ALA A 226 -1.09 12.76 -14.34
C ALA A 226 -1.29 13.90 -13.31
N ALA A 227 -2.05 13.66 -12.25
CA ALA A 227 -2.25 14.65 -11.18
C ALA A 227 -0.96 14.90 -10.37
N PHE A 228 -0.20 13.86 -10.05
CA PHE A 228 1.11 14.00 -9.39
C PHE A 228 2.14 14.69 -10.30
N GLU A 229 2.17 14.39 -11.59
CA GLU A 229 3.02 15.08 -12.56
C GLU A 229 2.72 16.58 -12.60
N ALA A 230 1.44 16.97 -12.60
CA ALA A 230 1.03 18.36 -12.54
C ALA A 230 1.48 19.04 -11.23
N ALA A 231 1.36 18.37 -10.08
CA ALA A 231 1.88 18.86 -8.81
C ALA A 231 3.40 19.08 -8.86
N LEU A 232 4.15 18.13 -9.43
CA LEU A 232 5.60 18.18 -9.57
C LEU A 232 6.08 19.24 -10.58
N ALA A 233 5.31 19.50 -11.64
CA ALA A 233 5.58 20.58 -12.57
C ALA A 233 5.52 21.96 -11.88
N LEU A 234 4.64 22.11 -10.89
CA LEU A 234 4.49 23.33 -10.09
C LEU A 234 5.49 23.42 -8.94
N HIS A 235 5.85 22.29 -8.35
CA HIS A 235 6.76 22.20 -7.20
C HIS A 235 7.67 20.97 -7.33
N PRO A 236 8.78 21.04 -8.08
CA PRO A 236 9.65 19.91 -8.39
C PRO A 236 10.26 19.15 -7.18
N PRO A 237 10.71 19.83 -6.09
CA PRO A 237 11.25 19.15 -4.91
C PRO A 237 10.13 18.76 -3.92
N PHE A 238 9.22 17.86 -4.34
CA PHE A 238 8.11 17.40 -3.51
C PHE A 238 8.18 15.87 -3.30
N PRO A 239 8.86 15.38 -2.24
CA PRO A 239 9.09 13.96 -2.02
C PRO A 239 7.81 13.11 -2.01
N LEU A 240 6.74 13.61 -1.37
CA LEU A 240 5.47 12.89 -1.31
C LEU A 240 4.80 12.75 -2.69
N ALA A 241 4.87 13.77 -3.54
CA ALA A 241 4.32 13.68 -4.89
C ALA A 241 5.16 12.76 -5.80
N LEU A 242 6.50 12.77 -5.66
CA LEU A 242 7.39 11.82 -6.33
C LEU A 242 7.07 10.38 -5.93
N PHE A 243 6.87 10.14 -4.64
CA PHE A 243 6.47 8.84 -4.10
C PHE A 243 5.09 8.41 -4.62
N GLY A 244 4.10 9.32 -4.61
CA GLY A 244 2.76 9.06 -5.15
C GLY A 244 2.78 8.71 -6.64
N LEU A 245 3.53 9.47 -7.45
CA LEU A 245 3.70 9.18 -8.88
C LEU A 245 4.34 7.81 -9.11
N ALA A 246 5.41 7.50 -8.37
CA ALA A 246 6.08 6.22 -8.47
C ALA A 246 5.16 5.04 -8.07
N ASN A 247 4.34 5.22 -7.02
CA ASN A 247 3.33 4.22 -6.63
C ASN A 247 2.29 4.02 -7.72
N ALA A 248 1.75 5.08 -8.28
CA ALA A 248 0.76 5.03 -9.35
C ALA A 248 1.30 4.35 -10.63
N LEU A 249 2.57 4.57 -10.98
CA LEU A 249 3.25 3.87 -12.07
C LEU A 249 3.48 2.39 -11.73
N SER A 250 3.94 2.10 -10.52
CA SER A 250 4.16 0.71 -10.06
C SER A 250 2.86 -0.11 -10.03
N ALA A 251 1.75 0.52 -9.62
CA ALA A 251 0.43 -0.12 -9.65
C ALA A 251 -0.05 -0.48 -11.07
N GLN A 252 0.46 0.23 -12.09
CA GLN A 252 0.28 -0.08 -13.51
C GLN A 252 1.34 -1.08 -14.04
N SER A 253 2.11 -1.74 -13.17
CA SER A 253 3.24 -2.61 -13.53
C SER A 253 4.38 -1.91 -14.29
N ARG A 254 4.41 -0.59 -14.32
CA ARG A 254 5.45 0.25 -14.95
C ARG A 254 6.61 0.49 -13.99
N HIS A 255 7.14 -0.59 -13.40
CA HIS A 255 8.17 -0.50 -12.36
C HIS A 255 9.44 0.21 -12.83
N ARG A 256 9.86 0.03 -14.11
CA ARG A 256 11.03 0.70 -14.65
C ARG A 256 10.85 2.23 -14.68
N ASP A 257 9.65 2.69 -15.03
CA ASP A 257 9.33 4.11 -15.10
C ASP A 257 9.21 4.72 -13.68
N ALA A 258 8.86 3.91 -12.67
CA ALA A 258 8.73 4.35 -11.28
C ALA A 258 10.10 4.58 -10.60
N LEU A 259 11.16 3.84 -10.99
CA LEU A 259 12.47 3.89 -10.32
C LEU A 259 13.02 5.31 -10.14
N PRO A 260 13.14 6.16 -11.20
CA PRO A 260 13.74 7.48 -11.06
C PRO A 260 12.98 8.39 -10.08
N TYR A 261 11.68 8.20 -9.93
CA TYR A 261 10.88 8.99 -9.00
C TYR A 261 11.08 8.53 -7.55
N TYR A 262 11.15 7.22 -7.29
CA TYR A 262 11.54 6.72 -5.96
C TYR A 262 12.96 7.16 -5.59
N GLU A 263 13.94 7.05 -6.50
CA GLU A 263 15.32 7.48 -6.27
C GLU A 263 15.40 8.98 -5.95
N ARG A 264 14.64 9.82 -6.65
CA ARG A 264 14.54 11.24 -6.34
C ARG A 264 13.86 11.50 -4.98
N ALA A 265 12.80 10.77 -4.66
CA ALA A 265 12.11 10.92 -3.38
C ALA A 265 13.04 10.65 -2.19
N VAL A 266 13.79 9.52 -2.22
CA VAL A 266 14.76 9.17 -1.17
C VAL A 266 16.01 10.05 -1.19
N GLY A 267 16.35 10.63 -2.34
CA GLY A 267 17.43 11.60 -2.46
C GLY A 267 17.09 12.94 -1.81
N LEU A 268 15.84 13.38 -1.87
CA LEU A 268 15.34 14.58 -1.22
C LEU A 268 15.05 14.36 0.26
N ASP A 269 14.54 13.19 0.62
CA ASP A 269 14.26 12.79 2.00
C ASP A 269 14.81 11.37 2.27
N PRO A 270 16.07 11.26 2.70
CA PRO A 270 16.67 9.98 3.06
C PRO A 270 16.00 9.26 4.24
N SER A 271 15.19 9.97 5.03
CA SER A 271 14.43 9.41 6.16
C SER A 271 13.09 8.80 5.74
N PHE A 272 12.72 8.84 4.46
CA PHE A 272 11.46 8.34 3.96
C PHE A 272 11.48 6.80 3.78
N ALA A 273 11.29 6.06 4.88
CA ALA A 273 11.39 4.60 4.92
C ALA A 273 10.48 3.88 3.91
N LEU A 274 9.23 4.37 3.71
CA LEU A 274 8.29 3.77 2.75
C LEU A 274 8.74 3.95 1.29
N ALA A 275 9.42 5.05 0.97
CA ALA A 275 9.97 5.24 -0.37
C ALA A 275 11.13 4.26 -0.62
N TRP A 276 11.99 4.02 0.36
CA TRP A 276 13.03 2.98 0.29
C TRP A 276 12.43 1.58 0.14
N LEU A 277 11.37 1.25 0.89
CA LEU A 277 10.65 -0.02 0.76
C LEU A 277 10.12 -0.22 -0.66
N ASN A 278 9.43 0.77 -1.22
CA ASN A 278 8.82 0.66 -2.54
C ASN A 278 9.85 0.71 -3.68
N LEU A 279 10.98 1.41 -3.49
CA LEU A 279 12.15 1.32 -4.39
C LEU A 279 12.69 -0.11 -4.42
N GLY A 280 12.79 -0.75 -3.24
CA GLY A 280 13.19 -2.15 -3.13
C GLY A 280 12.21 -3.09 -3.85
N ASN A 281 10.92 -2.87 -3.69
CA ASN A 281 9.87 -3.65 -4.37
C ASN A 281 9.95 -3.50 -5.89
N ALA A 282 10.15 -2.29 -6.40
CA ALA A 282 10.31 -2.04 -7.83
C ALA A 282 11.57 -2.73 -8.39
N HIS A 283 12.69 -2.69 -7.68
CA HIS A 283 13.89 -3.43 -8.07
C HIS A 283 13.68 -4.95 -8.04
N HIS A 284 13.00 -5.48 -7.03
CA HIS A 284 12.66 -6.91 -6.93
C HIS A 284 11.78 -7.35 -8.12
N ALA A 285 10.74 -6.58 -8.43
CA ALA A 285 9.84 -6.84 -9.55
C ALA A 285 10.58 -6.82 -10.92
N LEU A 286 11.69 -6.11 -11.02
CA LEU A 286 12.55 -6.06 -12.20
C LEU A 286 13.70 -7.08 -12.16
N GLY A 287 13.72 -8.00 -11.19
CA GLY A 287 14.79 -9.01 -11.04
C GLY A 287 16.12 -8.44 -10.52
N ALA A 288 16.19 -7.17 -10.17
CA ALA A 288 17.41 -6.53 -9.66
C ALA A 288 17.57 -6.76 -8.14
N HIS A 289 17.63 -8.02 -7.73
CA HIS A 289 17.51 -8.45 -6.33
C HIS A 289 18.55 -7.83 -5.39
N GLU A 290 19.80 -7.65 -5.82
CA GLU A 290 20.83 -7.00 -5.01
C GLU A 290 20.52 -5.52 -4.76
N ARG A 291 19.97 -4.82 -5.76
CA ARG A 291 19.51 -3.43 -5.57
C ARG A 291 18.31 -3.38 -4.64
N ALA A 292 17.40 -4.35 -4.76
CA ALA A 292 16.26 -4.49 -3.85
C ALA A 292 16.73 -4.66 -2.39
N LEU A 293 17.69 -5.57 -2.13
CA LEU A 293 18.23 -5.77 -0.79
C LEU A 293 18.85 -4.50 -0.22
N ARG A 294 19.64 -3.76 -1.01
CA ARG A 294 20.20 -2.47 -0.56
C ARG A 294 19.12 -1.47 -0.18
N ALA A 295 18.04 -1.37 -0.96
CA ALA A 295 16.93 -0.48 -0.66
C ALA A 295 16.17 -0.90 0.61
N PHE A 296 15.91 -2.19 0.80
CA PHE A 296 15.31 -2.71 2.04
C PHE A 296 16.21 -2.50 3.26
N ASP A 297 17.53 -2.67 3.12
CA ASP A 297 18.47 -2.39 4.20
C ASP A 297 18.47 -0.90 4.60
N GLN A 298 18.27 0.02 3.63
CA GLN A 298 18.08 1.45 3.92
C GLN A 298 16.74 1.69 4.64
N ALA A 299 15.63 1.10 4.16
CA ALA A 299 14.34 1.20 4.82
C ALA A 299 14.41 0.77 6.29
N LEU A 300 15.09 -0.35 6.56
CA LEU A 300 15.25 -0.90 7.91
C LEU A 300 16.26 -0.11 8.77
N ARG A 301 17.21 0.60 8.16
CA ARG A 301 18.10 1.51 8.90
C ARG A 301 17.33 2.72 9.42
N VAL A 302 16.40 3.23 8.62
CA VAL A 302 15.53 4.35 9.00
C VAL A 302 14.43 3.92 9.96
N ALA A 303 13.79 2.79 9.68
CA ALA A 303 12.67 2.23 10.46
C ALA A 303 12.90 0.73 10.72
N PRO A 304 13.64 0.38 11.80
CA PRO A 304 13.99 -1.01 12.09
C PRO A 304 12.78 -1.94 12.27
N ASP A 305 11.67 -1.40 12.76
CA ASP A 305 10.44 -2.15 13.04
C ASP A 305 9.47 -2.20 11.85
N LEU A 306 9.89 -1.76 10.65
CA LEU A 306 9.06 -1.81 9.45
C LEU A 306 8.92 -3.27 8.97
N THR A 307 7.95 -4.00 9.53
CA THR A 307 7.70 -5.43 9.28
C THR A 307 7.62 -5.76 7.78
N LEU A 308 7.01 -4.89 6.97
CA LEU A 308 6.93 -5.10 5.52
C LEU A 308 8.32 -5.09 4.85
N ALA A 309 9.23 -4.22 5.29
CA ALA A 309 10.60 -4.20 4.75
C ALA A 309 11.38 -5.45 5.18
N GLN A 310 11.21 -5.90 6.41
CA GLN A 310 11.80 -7.16 6.89
C GLN A 310 11.32 -8.34 6.05
N LEU A 311 10.02 -8.41 5.79
CA LEU A 311 9.39 -9.49 5.03
C LEU A 311 9.81 -9.48 3.56
N HIS A 312 9.78 -8.33 2.89
CA HIS A 312 10.17 -8.24 1.48
C HIS A 312 11.67 -8.50 1.27
N ARG A 313 12.50 -8.06 2.22
CA ARG A 313 13.92 -8.41 2.27
C ARG A 313 14.11 -9.93 2.41
N ALA A 314 13.36 -10.57 3.33
CA ALA A 314 13.40 -12.02 3.53
C ALA A 314 13.00 -12.78 2.26
N VAL A 315 11.90 -12.38 1.62
CA VAL A 315 11.45 -12.95 0.34
C VAL A 315 12.53 -12.83 -0.73
N THR A 316 13.18 -11.67 -0.83
CA THR A 316 14.27 -11.46 -1.80
C THR A 316 15.48 -12.35 -1.52
N LEU A 317 15.87 -12.53 -0.24
CA LEU A 317 16.93 -13.46 0.15
C LEU A 317 16.57 -14.90 -0.22
N LEU A 318 15.34 -15.32 0.06
CA LEU A 318 14.84 -16.66 -0.29
C LEU A 318 14.79 -16.87 -1.81
N THR A 319 14.41 -15.84 -2.58
CA THR A 319 14.47 -15.88 -4.06
C THR A 319 15.88 -16.16 -4.58
N LEU A 320 16.90 -15.63 -3.89
CA LEU A 320 18.31 -15.85 -4.19
C LEU A 320 18.85 -17.17 -3.61
N GLY A 321 18.05 -17.95 -2.87
CA GLY A 321 18.46 -19.18 -2.21
C GLY A 321 19.23 -18.98 -0.90
N ASP A 322 19.29 -17.79 -0.37
CA ASP A 322 19.92 -17.51 0.93
C ASP A 322 18.98 -17.88 2.09
N PHE A 323 18.90 -19.16 2.37
CA PHE A 323 18.07 -19.66 3.47
C PHE A 323 18.61 -19.27 4.85
N THR A 324 19.92 -19.13 4.98
CA THR A 324 20.56 -18.78 6.25
C THR A 324 20.07 -17.44 6.79
N ARG A 325 19.91 -16.44 5.93
CA ARG A 325 19.41 -15.11 6.30
C ARG A 325 17.91 -14.97 6.06
N GLY A 326 17.40 -15.62 5.01
CA GLY A 326 16.02 -15.47 4.54
C GLY A 326 15.01 -16.14 5.45
N LEU A 327 15.23 -17.41 5.85
CA LEU A 327 14.26 -18.14 6.67
C LEU A 327 14.02 -17.51 8.05
N PRO A 328 15.04 -17.11 8.83
CA PRO A 328 14.81 -16.42 10.10
C PRO A 328 14.05 -15.11 9.92
N ALA A 329 14.42 -14.32 8.90
CA ALA A 329 13.76 -13.04 8.63
C ALA A 329 12.31 -13.23 8.13
N TYR A 330 12.01 -14.34 7.47
CA TYR A 330 10.67 -14.66 6.97
C TYR A 330 9.66 -14.94 8.10
N GLU A 331 10.13 -15.24 9.30
CA GLU A 331 9.29 -15.40 10.49
C GLU A 331 8.55 -14.10 10.88
N ALA A 332 9.01 -12.91 10.42
CA ALA A 332 8.31 -11.64 10.58
C ALA A 332 6.87 -11.66 9.98
N ARG A 333 6.53 -12.61 9.10
CA ARG A 333 5.17 -12.78 8.59
C ARG A 333 4.14 -13.07 9.69
N HIS A 334 4.59 -13.59 10.84
CA HIS A 334 3.72 -13.84 11.99
C HIS A 334 3.30 -12.58 12.74
N ASP A 335 3.99 -11.47 12.48
CA ASP A 335 3.69 -10.15 13.06
C ASP A 335 2.81 -9.29 12.13
N THR A 336 2.34 -9.88 11.01
CA THR A 336 1.46 -9.20 10.05
C THR A 336 -0.02 -9.45 10.38
N PRO A 337 -0.92 -8.50 10.04
CA PRO A 337 -2.36 -8.72 10.15
C PRO A 337 -2.82 -9.96 9.36
N GLY A 338 -3.60 -10.83 10.00
CA GLY A 338 -4.10 -12.07 9.38
C GLY A 338 -3.14 -13.28 9.49
N ALA A 339 -2.04 -13.15 10.21
CA ALA A 339 -1.16 -14.28 10.51
C ALA A 339 -1.91 -15.44 11.18
N THR A 340 -1.51 -16.67 10.85
CA THR A 340 -2.12 -17.88 11.44
C THR A 340 -1.81 -17.97 12.94
N PRO A 341 -2.83 -17.94 13.81
CA PRO A 341 -2.61 -17.93 15.26
C PRO A 341 -2.11 -19.31 15.74
N LEU A 342 -1.18 -19.32 16.67
CA LEU A 342 -0.66 -20.54 17.30
C LEU A 342 -1.49 -21.03 18.51
N GLY A 343 -2.66 -20.42 18.75
CA GLY A 343 -3.56 -20.83 19.83
C GLY A 343 -3.04 -20.59 21.25
N GLY A 344 -2.15 -19.60 21.42
CA GLY A 344 -1.52 -19.31 22.71
C GLY A 344 -0.41 -20.30 23.11
N LEU A 345 -0.07 -21.26 22.26
CA LEU A 345 1.02 -22.20 22.51
C LEU A 345 2.39 -21.57 22.25
N PRO A 346 3.43 -21.95 23.03
CA PRO A 346 4.81 -21.54 22.74
C PRO A 346 5.23 -21.98 21.33
N ARG A 347 5.97 -21.10 20.63
CA ARG A 347 6.48 -21.41 19.28
C ARG A 347 7.61 -22.43 19.37
N TRP A 348 7.50 -23.54 18.65
CA TRP A 348 8.58 -24.50 18.46
C TRP A 348 9.62 -23.97 17.48
N GLN A 349 10.89 -24.05 17.86
CA GLN A 349 12.02 -23.55 17.08
C GLN A 349 12.96 -24.68 16.58
N GLY A 350 12.49 -25.94 16.64
CA GLY A 350 13.23 -27.08 16.11
C GLY A 350 13.99 -27.92 17.15
N GLU A 351 13.99 -27.50 18.42
CA GLU A 351 14.59 -28.26 19.51
C GLU A 351 13.95 -29.66 19.66
N PRO A 352 14.72 -30.70 20.06
CA PRO A 352 14.15 -32.00 20.36
C PRO A 352 13.19 -31.94 21.56
N ILE A 353 11.96 -32.42 21.37
CA ILE A 353 10.90 -32.47 22.38
C ILE A 353 10.34 -33.88 22.52
N ALA A 354 11.19 -34.83 22.91
CA ALA A 354 10.90 -36.27 22.91
C ALA A 354 9.70 -36.69 23.75
N SER A 355 9.22 -35.89 24.70
CA SER A 355 8.06 -36.16 25.55
C SER A 355 6.81 -35.31 25.23
N ARG A 356 6.91 -34.37 24.26
CA ARG A 356 5.89 -33.33 24.02
C ARG A 356 5.20 -33.54 22.66
N THR A 357 4.03 -32.94 22.54
CA THR A 357 3.21 -32.90 21.33
C THR A 357 3.40 -31.59 20.60
N LEU A 358 3.76 -31.64 19.33
CA LEU A 358 3.85 -30.51 18.42
C LEU A 358 2.56 -30.38 17.58
N LEU A 359 1.95 -29.19 17.59
CA LEU A 359 0.91 -28.80 16.64
C LEU A 359 1.56 -28.09 15.46
N ILE A 360 1.40 -28.64 14.24
CA ILE A 360 1.79 -27.98 12.98
C ILE A 360 0.54 -27.52 12.27
N ARG A 361 0.45 -26.20 11.99
CA ARG A 361 -0.71 -25.58 11.35
C ARG A 361 -0.39 -25.18 9.91
N ALA A 362 -1.25 -25.57 8.98
CA ALA A 362 -1.19 -25.03 7.63
C ALA A 362 -1.54 -23.53 7.65
N GLU A 363 -0.80 -22.75 6.88
CA GLU A 363 -1.01 -21.32 6.64
C GLU A 363 -1.08 -21.09 5.13
N GLN A 364 -1.60 -19.92 4.71
CA GLN A 364 -1.68 -19.52 3.31
C GLN A 364 -2.45 -20.52 2.40
N GLY A 365 -1.94 -20.80 1.17
CA GLY A 365 -2.64 -21.56 0.15
C GLY A 365 -2.45 -23.07 0.20
N PHE A 366 -3.22 -23.79 -0.61
CA PHE A 366 -3.06 -25.25 -0.77
C PHE A 366 -1.69 -25.64 -1.29
N GLY A 367 -1.10 -24.81 -2.19
CA GLY A 367 0.23 -25.04 -2.73
C GLY A 367 1.30 -25.07 -1.65
N ASP A 368 1.23 -24.16 -0.68
CA ASP A 368 2.14 -24.09 0.45
C ASP A 368 2.05 -25.35 1.31
N THR A 369 0.84 -25.79 1.61
CA THR A 369 0.64 -27.03 2.37
C THR A 369 1.20 -28.23 1.61
N LEU A 370 0.90 -28.37 0.32
CA LEU A 370 1.42 -29.47 -0.51
C LEU A 370 2.95 -29.46 -0.59
N GLN A 371 3.57 -28.28 -0.64
CA GLN A 371 5.02 -28.18 -0.72
C GLN A 371 5.70 -28.48 0.62
N PHE A 372 5.26 -27.84 1.71
CA PHE A 372 5.97 -27.89 2.98
C PHE A 372 5.63 -29.11 3.85
N VAL A 373 4.54 -29.82 3.56
CA VAL A 373 4.18 -31.06 4.28
C VAL A 373 5.29 -32.14 4.21
N ARG A 374 6.18 -32.09 3.22
CA ARG A 374 7.35 -32.98 3.08
C ARG A 374 8.28 -32.97 4.28
N PHE A 375 8.29 -31.87 5.07
CA PHE A 375 9.15 -31.71 6.25
C PHE A 375 8.51 -32.25 7.53
N VAL A 376 7.25 -32.64 7.51
CA VAL A 376 6.53 -33.19 8.67
C VAL A 376 7.21 -34.42 9.23
N PRO A 377 7.72 -35.38 8.42
CA PRO A 377 8.48 -36.53 8.95
C PRO A 377 9.74 -36.14 9.73
N LEU A 378 10.45 -35.08 9.30
CA LEU A 378 11.64 -34.57 10.00
C LEU A 378 11.27 -33.94 11.35
N ALA A 379 10.18 -33.17 11.40
CA ALA A 379 9.64 -32.67 12.65
C ALA A 379 9.17 -33.80 13.58
N ARG A 380 8.48 -34.83 13.01
CA ARG A 380 8.02 -35.98 13.77
C ARG A 380 9.17 -36.75 14.44
N ALA A 381 10.33 -36.80 13.82
CA ALA A 381 11.51 -37.45 14.40
C ALA A 381 12.06 -36.71 15.66
N ARG A 382 11.71 -35.44 15.86
CA ARG A 382 12.14 -34.60 17.01
C ARG A 382 11.09 -34.54 18.14
N CYS A 383 9.87 -35.08 17.93
CA CYS A 383 8.74 -34.90 18.85
C CYS A 383 8.13 -36.24 19.24
N ALA A 384 7.51 -36.32 20.44
CA ALA A 384 6.77 -37.54 20.85
C ALA A 384 5.55 -37.76 19.97
N ARG A 385 4.83 -36.73 19.65
CA ARG A 385 3.63 -36.73 18.80
C ARG A 385 3.61 -35.48 17.92
N VAL A 386 2.95 -35.60 16.78
CA VAL A 386 2.66 -34.46 15.90
C VAL A 386 1.17 -34.46 15.57
N VAL A 387 0.53 -33.33 15.74
CA VAL A 387 -0.81 -33.01 15.21
C VAL A 387 -0.61 -32.10 14.01
N LEU A 388 -1.08 -32.51 12.85
CA LEU A 388 -1.00 -31.76 11.61
C LEU A 388 -2.39 -31.25 11.25
N GLU A 389 -2.60 -29.93 11.36
CA GLU A 389 -3.83 -29.25 10.99
C GLU A 389 -3.71 -28.67 9.59
N VAL A 390 -4.59 -29.11 8.67
CA VAL A 390 -4.57 -28.72 7.25
C VAL A 390 -5.95 -28.27 6.77
N GLN A 391 -5.98 -27.59 5.63
CA GLN A 391 -7.23 -27.21 4.98
C GLN A 391 -8.10 -28.45 4.69
N PRO A 392 -9.44 -28.40 4.87
CA PRO A 392 -10.35 -29.55 4.69
C PRO A 392 -10.20 -30.26 3.34
N ALA A 393 -9.97 -29.51 2.25
CA ALA A 393 -9.82 -30.04 0.90
C ALA A 393 -8.56 -30.94 0.71
N LEU A 394 -7.59 -30.90 1.62
CA LEU A 394 -6.36 -31.70 1.56
C LEU A 394 -6.40 -32.93 2.46
N VAL A 395 -7.39 -33.08 3.35
CA VAL A 395 -7.44 -34.15 4.35
C VAL A 395 -7.45 -35.53 3.69
N THR A 396 -8.31 -35.72 2.69
CA THR A 396 -8.42 -37.00 1.98
C THR A 396 -7.09 -37.40 1.31
N LEU A 397 -6.43 -36.42 0.67
CA LEU A 397 -5.14 -36.63 0.00
C LEU A 397 -4.02 -36.98 1.00
N LEU A 398 -3.96 -36.28 2.13
CA LEU A 398 -2.86 -36.40 3.09
C LEU A 398 -3.04 -37.53 4.09
N ALA A 399 -4.23 -38.15 4.20
CA ALA A 399 -4.52 -39.19 5.17
C ALA A 399 -3.58 -40.43 5.05
N PRO A 400 -3.25 -40.97 3.86
CA PRO A 400 -2.30 -42.09 3.74
C PRO A 400 -0.89 -41.71 4.21
N ALA A 401 -0.41 -40.54 3.81
CA ALA A 401 0.91 -40.04 4.21
C ALA A 401 0.97 -39.75 5.72
N ALA A 402 -0.06 -39.17 6.31
CA ALA A 402 -0.15 -38.91 7.75
C ALA A 402 -0.09 -40.23 8.55
N ALA A 403 -0.78 -41.28 8.09
CA ALA A 403 -0.72 -42.62 8.71
C ALA A 403 0.70 -43.19 8.63
N GLN A 404 1.35 -43.10 7.46
CA GLN A 404 2.74 -43.55 7.27
C GLN A 404 3.72 -42.80 8.18
N TRP A 405 3.56 -41.50 8.31
CA TRP A 405 4.40 -40.64 9.17
C TRP A 405 4.05 -40.74 10.65
N ARG A 406 3.00 -41.45 11.01
CA ARG A 406 2.49 -41.58 12.39
C ARG A 406 2.17 -40.23 13.01
N VAL A 407 1.44 -39.40 12.28
CA VAL A 407 0.94 -38.07 12.74
C VAL A 407 -0.58 -38.06 12.78
N THR A 408 -1.15 -37.32 13.70
CA THR A 408 -2.59 -37.09 13.79
C THR A 408 -2.99 -35.99 12.84
N LEU A 409 -3.75 -36.30 11.80
CA LEU A 409 -4.24 -35.36 10.82
C LEU A 409 -5.59 -34.76 11.27
N VAL A 410 -5.75 -33.45 11.20
CA VAL A 410 -6.96 -32.73 11.60
C VAL A 410 -7.29 -31.67 10.55
N ALA A 411 -8.58 -31.50 10.25
CA ALA A 411 -9.04 -30.43 9.38
C ALA A 411 -9.06 -29.08 10.12
N GLN A 412 -8.69 -28.01 9.45
CA GLN A 412 -8.93 -26.64 9.94
C GLN A 412 -10.42 -26.43 10.20
N GLY A 413 -10.75 -25.76 11.32
CA GLY A 413 -12.12 -25.56 11.73
C GLY A 413 -12.75 -26.74 12.45
N ALA A 414 -12.01 -27.82 12.73
CA ALA A 414 -12.50 -28.92 13.56
C ALA A 414 -12.93 -28.42 14.96
N PRO A 415 -14.03 -28.93 15.50
CA PRO A 415 -14.61 -28.41 16.76
C PRO A 415 -13.68 -28.59 17.96
N LYS A 416 -12.74 -29.52 17.90
CA LYS A 416 -11.75 -29.78 18.95
C LYS A 416 -10.42 -30.21 18.33
N LEU A 417 -9.37 -29.46 18.65
CA LEU A 417 -8.00 -29.88 18.37
C LEU A 417 -7.47 -30.79 19.49
N PRO A 418 -6.68 -31.83 19.17
CA PRO A 418 -5.92 -32.57 20.18
C PRO A 418 -5.01 -31.64 20.99
N ALA A 419 -4.81 -31.94 22.26
CA ALA A 419 -3.92 -31.17 23.13
C ALA A 419 -2.48 -31.20 22.56
N ALA A 420 -1.85 -30.03 22.58
CA ALA A 420 -0.46 -29.85 22.17
C ALA A 420 0.29 -28.97 23.19
N ASP A 421 1.60 -29.13 23.25
CA ASP A 421 2.47 -28.41 24.20
C ASP A 421 3.15 -27.23 23.55
N VAL A 422 3.41 -27.32 22.26
CA VAL A 422 4.06 -26.28 21.43
C VAL A 422 3.47 -26.30 20.03
N ALA A 423 3.63 -25.21 19.30
CA ALA A 423 3.11 -25.10 17.94
C ALA A 423 4.12 -24.44 16.99
N CYS A 424 4.00 -24.75 15.70
CA CYS A 424 4.59 -23.96 14.63
C CYS A 424 3.67 -23.97 13.41
N THR A 425 3.93 -23.08 12.46
CA THR A 425 3.28 -23.18 11.16
C THR A 425 4.09 -24.05 10.21
N LEU A 426 3.43 -24.56 9.18
CA LEU A 426 4.03 -25.48 8.23
C LEU A 426 5.21 -24.85 7.49
N MET A 427 5.08 -23.57 7.12
CA MET A 427 6.14 -22.83 6.42
C MET A 427 7.30 -22.40 7.33
N SER A 428 7.17 -22.54 8.65
CA SER A 428 8.29 -22.35 9.60
C SER A 428 9.17 -23.59 9.73
N LEU A 429 8.75 -24.75 9.24
CA LEU A 429 9.53 -26.00 9.36
C LEU A 429 10.94 -25.91 8.76
N PRO A 430 11.16 -25.31 7.57
CA PRO A 430 12.53 -25.15 7.05
C PRO A 430 13.44 -24.38 8.00
N PHE A 431 12.95 -23.30 8.61
CA PHE A 431 13.67 -22.52 9.61
C PHE A 431 13.92 -23.35 10.88
N ALA A 432 12.88 -23.91 11.48
CA ALA A 432 12.96 -24.68 12.72
C ALA A 432 13.87 -25.92 12.60
N LEU A 433 13.91 -26.52 11.40
CA LEU A 433 14.76 -27.68 11.13
C LEU A 433 16.19 -27.32 10.71
N GLY A 434 16.47 -26.02 10.44
CA GLY A 434 17.79 -25.53 10.02
C GLY A 434 18.15 -25.93 8.58
N LEU A 435 17.15 -26.07 7.70
CA LEU A 435 17.35 -26.60 6.34
C LEU A 435 18.08 -25.58 5.45
N GLN A 436 18.91 -26.11 4.55
CA GLN A 436 19.56 -25.38 3.46
C GLN A 436 18.96 -25.82 2.11
N PRO A 437 19.16 -25.09 1.02
CA PRO A 437 18.67 -25.48 -0.30
C PRO A 437 19.08 -26.89 -0.73
N ALA A 438 20.28 -27.33 -0.34
CA ALA A 438 20.76 -28.70 -0.63
C ALA A 438 19.95 -29.79 0.09
N ASP A 439 19.33 -29.49 1.22
CA ASP A 439 18.56 -30.47 2.01
C ASP A 439 17.16 -30.71 1.42
N ILE A 440 16.73 -29.84 0.48
CA ILE A 440 15.40 -29.92 -0.13
C ILE A 440 15.32 -31.07 -1.15
N ALA A 441 16.40 -31.31 -1.87
CA ALA A 441 16.45 -32.20 -3.05
C ALA A 441 16.31 -33.72 -2.74
N SER A 442 16.12 -34.11 -1.50
CA SER A 442 16.26 -35.51 -1.04
C SER A 442 15.07 -36.41 -1.33
N GLY A 443 14.11 -36.04 -2.19
CA GLY A 443 12.99 -36.95 -2.51
C GLY A 443 12.16 -36.53 -3.71
N THR A 444 12.08 -37.37 -4.72
CA THR A 444 11.33 -37.11 -5.95
C THR A 444 9.81 -37.25 -5.80
N ARG A 445 9.36 -38.04 -4.82
CA ARG A 445 7.94 -38.32 -4.55
C ARG A 445 7.73 -38.48 -3.05
N TYR A 446 6.78 -37.77 -2.48
CA TYR A 446 6.45 -37.83 -1.05
C TYR A 446 4.94 -37.88 -0.77
N LEU A 447 4.11 -37.79 -1.80
CA LEU A 447 2.66 -37.99 -1.73
C LEU A 447 2.22 -39.05 -2.75
N ASP A 448 1.14 -39.73 -2.40
CA ASP A 448 0.45 -40.70 -3.22
C ASP A 448 -1.03 -40.43 -3.24
N ALA A 449 -1.68 -40.67 -4.37
CA ALA A 449 -3.14 -40.63 -4.42
C ALA A 449 -3.72 -41.77 -3.57
N PRO A 450 -4.78 -41.52 -2.81
CA PRO A 450 -5.48 -42.59 -2.08
C PRO A 450 -6.04 -43.68 -3.01
N ASP A 451 -6.03 -44.95 -2.60
CA ASP A 451 -6.54 -46.05 -3.41
C ASP A 451 -8.02 -45.92 -3.79
N THR A 452 -8.81 -45.28 -2.92
CA THR A 452 -10.21 -44.97 -3.21
C THR A 452 -10.36 -44.04 -4.40
N ALA A 453 -9.52 -43.00 -4.50
CA ALA A 453 -9.49 -42.08 -5.63
C ALA A 453 -8.92 -42.77 -6.89
N ARG A 454 -7.83 -43.55 -6.76
CA ARG A 454 -7.27 -44.31 -7.89
C ARG A 454 -8.30 -45.23 -8.54
N ARG A 455 -9.15 -45.89 -7.73
CA ARG A 455 -10.23 -46.76 -8.25
C ARG A 455 -11.27 -45.99 -9.06
N ARG A 456 -11.64 -44.76 -8.63
CA ARG A 456 -12.60 -43.93 -9.36
C ARG A 456 -12.11 -43.51 -10.75
N PHE A 457 -10.81 -43.34 -10.92
CA PHE A 457 -10.19 -42.94 -12.19
C PHE A 457 -9.69 -44.12 -13.04
N ARG A 458 -9.90 -45.39 -12.60
CA ARG A 458 -9.54 -46.57 -13.39
C ARG A 458 -10.36 -46.59 -14.69
N GLY A 459 -9.66 -46.50 -15.85
CA GLY A 459 -10.32 -46.48 -17.17
C GLY A 459 -10.83 -45.13 -17.66
N SER A 460 -10.66 -44.07 -16.89
CA SER A 460 -11.21 -42.74 -17.23
C SER A 460 -10.59 -42.03 -18.44
N LEU A 461 -9.36 -42.38 -18.76
CA LEU A 461 -8.60 -41.76 -19.85
C LEU A 461 -8.49 -42.81 -20.98
N GLY A 462 -9.49 -42.97 -21.84
CA GLY A 462 -9.51 -43.96 -22.95
C GLY A 462 -8.18 -44.10 -23.72
N GLY A 463 -8.05 -45.09 -24.62
CA GLY A 463 -6.95 -45.52 -25.51
C GLY A 463 -5.53 -44.92 -25.32
N GLN A 464 -4.51 -45.74 -25.56
CA GLN A 464 -3.09 -45.37 -25.33
C GLN A 464 -2.41 -44.62 -26.51
N ALA A 465 -3.15 -44.20 -27.53
CA ALA A 465 -2.55 -43.75 -28.78
C ALA A 465 -1.82 -42.39 -28.73
N LYS A 466 -2.12 -41.53 -27.73
CA LYS A 466 -1.51 -40.21 -27.58
C LYS A 466 -1.05 -39.96 -26.15
N ARG A 467 -0.02 -39.11 -26.02
CA ARG A 467 0.42 -38.63 -24.69
C ARG A 467 -0.69 -37.79 -24.04
N LYS A 468 -0.86 -37.90 -22.74
CA LYS A 468 -1.88 -37.20 -21.96
C LYS A 468 -1.24 -36.30 -20.95
N PHE A 469 -1.43 -35.01 -21.13
CA PHE A 469 -0.89 -33.97 -20.24
C PHE A 469 -1.99 -33.23 -19.50
N GLY A 470 -1.74 -33.00 -18.21
CA GLY A 470 -2.55 -32.07 -17.43
C GLY A 470 -2.24 -30.64 -17.77
N LEU A 471 -3.25 -29.80 -17.83
CA LEU A 471 -3.12 -28.38 -18.15
C LEU A 471 -3.84 -27.50 -17.13
N ALA A 472 -3.13 -26.49 -16.58
CA ALA A 472 -3.73 -25.42 -15.80
C ALA A 472 -3.02 -24.08 -16.10
N TRP A 473 -3.77 -23.07 -16.51
CA TRP A 473 -3.22 -21.76 -16.96
C TRP A 473 -3.63 -20.60 -16.06
N SER A 474 -4.49 -20.82 -15.08
CA SER A 474 -4.84 -19.82 -14.10
C SER A 474 -4.97 -20.42 -12.70
N GLY A 475 -4.71 -19.59 -11.70
CA GLY A 475 -4.93 -19.87 -10.30
C GLY A 475 -6.22 -19.25 -9.78
N ARG A 476 -6.28 -18.97 -8.48
CA ARG A 476 -7.36 -18.20 -7.89
C ARG A 476 -7.27 -16.76 -8.38
N ARG A 477 -8.24 -16.32 -9.18
CA ARG A 477 -8.28 -14.96 -9.72
C ARG A 477 -8.34 -13.93 -8.59
N GLN A 478 -7.32 -13.11 -8.48
CA GLN A 478 -7.25 -11.95 -7.61
C GLN A 478 -6.95 -10.72 -8.47
N ALA A 479 -7.37 -9.54 -8.04
CA ALA A 479 -7.27 -8.30 -8.81
C ALA A 479 -5.84 -7.91 -9.28
N ARG A 480 -4.79 -8.53 -8.70
CA ARG A 480 -3.37 -8.31 -9.06
C ARG A 480 -2.63 -9.62 -9.34
N ASP A 481 -3.33 -10.65 -9.84
CA ASP A 481 -2.70 -11.93 -10.14
C ASP A 481 -1.95 -11.86 -11.47
N ASN A 482 -0.62 -11.82 -11.42
CA ASN A 482 0.27 -11.86 -12.57
C ASN A 482 0.70 -13.30 -12.93
N ARG A 483 0.25 -14.33 -12.21
CA ARG A 483 0.58 -15.74 -12.41
C ARG A 483 -0.32 -16.40 -13.42
N SER A 484 -1.51 -15.88 -13.65
CA SER A 484 -2.46 -16.41 -14.63
C SER A 484 -2.10 -16.00 -16.05
N MET A 485 -2.14 -16.99 -16.97
CA MET A 485 -1.89 -16.82 -18.39
C MET A 485 -3.22 -16.64 -19.12
N PRO A 486 -3.32 -15.74 -20.11
CA PRO A 486 -4.48 -15.68 -21.01
C PRO A 486 -4.66 -16.98 -21.78
N PHE A 487 -5.91 -17.44 -21.98
CA PHE A 487 -6.17 -18.68 -22.71
C PHE A 487 -5.60 -18.66 -24.14
N ASP A 488 -5.62 -17.53 -24.82
CA ASP A 488 -5.08 -17.38 -26.19
C ASP A 488 -3.59 -17.68 -26.27
N ALA A 489 -2.83 -17.35 -25.23
CA ALA A 489 -1.41 -17.65 -25.18
C ALA A 489 -1.10 -19.17 -25.13
N LEU A 490 -2.10 -20.03 -24.88
CA LEU A 490 -1.93 -21.49 -24.93
C LEU A 490 -1.87 -22.05 -26.36
N ALA A 491 -2.16 -21.26 -27.38
CA ALA A 491 -2.25 -21.70 -28.79
C ALA A 491 -1.05 -22.58 -29.24
N PRO A 492 0.22 -22.26 -28.94
CA PRO A 492 1.35 -23.14 -29.30
C PRO A 492 1.30 -24.53 -28.68
N LEU A 493 0.81 -24.64 -27.44
CA LEU A 493 0.63 -25.90 -26.73
C LEU A 493 -0.50 -26.74 -27.34
N LEU A 494 -1.64 -26.09 -27.55
CA LEU A 494 -2.85 -26.74 -28.09
C LEU A 494 -2.67 -27.20 -29.54
N ALA A 495 -1.73 -26.63 -30.27
CA ALA A 495 -1.37 -27.03 -31.62
C ALA A 495 -0.62 -28.38 -31.70
N LEU A 496 -0.06 -28.89 -30.62
CA LEU A 496 0.72 -30.16 -30.60
C LEU A 496 -0.16 -31.37 -30.98
N PRO A 497 0.15 -32.10 -32.08
CA PRO A 497 -0.76 -33.09 -32.65
C PRO A 497 -0.83 -34.40 -31.88
N ASP A 498 0.16 -34.71 -31.08
CA ASP A 498 0.32 -35.98 -30.37
C ASP A 498 -0.01 -35.92 -28.87
N ILE A 499 -0.57 -34.79 -28.41
CA ILE A 499 -0.94 -34.57 -27.02
C ILE A 499 -2.45 -34.34 -26.88
N ASP A 500 -3.06 -35.07 -25.96
CA ASP A 500 -4.39 -34.82 -25.42
C ASP A 500 -4.24 -34.10 -24.09
N TRP A 501 -4.90 -32.96 -23.98
CA TRP A 501 -4.83 -32.06 -22.84
C TRP A 501 -5.99 -32.30 -21.87
N ILE A 502 -5.69 -32.50 -20.61
CA ILE A 502 -6.68 -32.72 -19.55
C ILE A 502 -6.69 -31.50 -18.65
N VAL A 503 -7.79 -30.80 -18.59
CA VAL A 503 -7.94 -29.60 -17.74
C VAL A 503 -7.93 -30.00 -16.27
N LEU A 504 -6.98 -29.44 -15.52
CA LEU A 504 -6.83 -29.64 -14.07
C LEU A 504 -7.31 -28.45 -13.25
N GLN A 505 -7.71 -27.38 -13.92
CA GLN A 505 -8.19 -26.15 -13.31
C GLN A 505 -9.62 -26.35 -12.79
N PRO A 506 -9.91 -26.02 -11.51
CA PRO A 506 -11.20 -26.34 -10.88
C PRO A 506 -12.37 -25.47 -11.38
N SER A 507 -12.08 -24.28 -11.91
CA SER A 507 -13.10 -23.37 -12.41
C SER A 507 -12.64 -22.70 -13.71
N LEU A 508 -13.55 -22.59 -14.64
CA LEU A 508 -13.42 -21.87 -15.89
C LEU A 508 -14.54 -20.80 -15.94
N ASP A 509 -14.26 -19.64 -16.51
CA ASP A 509 -15.34 -18.76 -16.90
C ASP A 509 -16.07 -19.28 -18.14
N ASP A 510 -17.16 -18.63 -18.53
CA ASP A 510 -18.01 -19.12 -19.62
C ASP A 510 -17.31 -19.06 -20.98
N ASP A 511 -16.46 -18.06 -21.22
CA ASP A 511 -15.68 -17.93 -22.45
C ASP A 511 -14.59 -19.02 -22.53
N GLU A 512 -13.82 -19.20 -21.47
CA GLU A 512 -12.83 -20.28 -21.36
C GLU A 512 -13.47 -21.66 -21.56
N ARG A 513 -14.64 -21.87 -20.95
CA ARG A 513 -15.41 -23.10 -21.08
C ARG A 513 -15.81 -23.38 -22.51
N ALA A 514 -16.37 -22.38 -23.20
CA ALA A 514 -16.76 -22.51 -24.59
C ALA A 514 -15.57 -22.83 -25.51
N ARG A 515 -14.42 -22.20 -25.28
CA ARG A 515 -13.18 -22.42 -26.04
C ARG A 515 -12.59 -23.82 -25.80
N VAL A 516 -12.58 -24.28 -24.54
CA VAL A 516 -12.15 -25.62 -24.18
C VAL A 516 -13.04 -26.68 -24.83
N ASP A 517 -14.37 -26.51 -24.77
CA ASP A 517 -15.34 -27.45 -25.33
C ASP A 517 -15.29 -27.50 -26.86
N ALA A 518 -14.92 -26.38 -27.51
CA ALA A 518 -14.73 -26.32 -28.96
C ALA A 518 -13.42 -26.98 -29.43
N HIS A 519 -12.44 -27.21 -28.54
CA HIS A 519 -11.13 -27.73 -28.95
C HIS A 519 -11.08 -29.28 -28.96
N PRO A 520 -10.77 -29.91 -30.09
CA PRO A 520 -10.93 -31.38 -30.27
C PRO A 520 -10.00 -32.25 -29.41
N ARG A 521 -9.00 -31.64 -28.73
CA ARG A 521 -8.01 -32.35 -27.92
C ARG A 521 -7.85 -31.81 -26.51
N VAL A 522 -8.80 -31.00 -26.07
CA VAL A 522 -8.84 -30.50 -24.69
C VAL A 522 -10.05 -31.13 -23.99
N TYR A 523 -9.84 -31.83 -22.93
CA TYR A 523 -10.86 -32.59 -22.25
C TYR A 523 -11.05 -32.08 -20.82
N ARG A 524 -12.30 -31.86 -20.44
CA ARG A 524 -12.70 -31.61 -19.06
C ARG A 524 -13.24 -32.86 -18.41
N LEU A 525 -13.07 -32.94 -17.11
CA LEU A 525 -13.62 -34.01 -16.29
C LEU A 525 -14.62 -33.44 -15.28
N ASP A 526 -15.63 -32.74 -15.78
CA ASP A 526 -16.61 -32.04 -14.95
C ASP A 526 -17.31 -32.96 -13.95
N GLY A 527 -17.46 -32.52 -12.71
CA GLY A 527 -18.10 -33.25 -11.64
C GLY A 527 -17.33 -34.51 -11.16
N ARG A 528 -16.11 -34.76 -11.67
CA ARG A 528 -15.28 -35.90 -11.28
C ARG A 528 -14.07 -35.51 -10.41
N LEU A 529 -13.70 -34.26 -10.38
CA LEU A 529 -12.63 -33.69 -9.55
C LEU A 529 -13.27 -32.97 -8.36
N ASN A 530 -13.51 -33.66 -7.27
CA ASN A 530 -14.20 -33.13 -6.10
C ASN A 530 -13.23 -32.57 -5.05
N ASP A 531 -12.01 -33.12 -5.01
CA ASP A 531 -10.96 -32.74 -4.08
C ASP A 531 -9.55 -32.98 -4.67
N PHE A 532 -8.53 -32.66 -3.90
CA PHE A 532 -7.14 -32.88 -4.29
C PHE A 532 -6.75 -34.38 -4.39
N ALA A 533 -7.47 -35.29 -3.74
CA ALA A 533 -7.24 -36.71 -3.88
C ALA A 533 -7.66 -37.19 -5.27
N ASP A 534 -8.78 -36.72 -5.80
CA ASP A 534 -9.21 -36.98 -7.17
C ASP A 534 -8.22 -36.43 -8.19
N THR A 535 -7.80 -35.15 -7.98
CA THR A 535 -6.79 -34.50 -8.84
C THR A 535 -5.47 -35.27 -8.83
N ALA A 536 -5.01 -35.76 -7.67
CA ALA A 536 -3.81 -36.56 -7.54
C ALA A 536 -3.94 -37.91 -8.30
N ALA A 537 -5.06 -38.62 -8.15
CA ALA A 537 -5.31 -39.87 -8.83
C ALA A 537 -5.36 -39.71 -10.36
N LEU A 538 -5.87 -38.61 -10.84
CA LEU A 538 -5.84 -38.27 -12.26
C LEU A 538 -4.41 -37.98 -12.73
N ILE A 539 -3.66 -37.09 -12.01
CA ILE A 539 -2.28 -36.73 -12.34
C ILE A 539 -1.38 -37.97 -12.39
N GLU A 540 -1.55 -38.95 -11.50
CA GLU A 540 -0.78 -40.22 -11.55
C GLU A 540 -0.92 -40.97 -12.88
N ARG A 541 -1.99 -40.76 -13.61
CA ARG A 541 -2.28 -41.40 -14.90
C ARG A 541 -1.83 -40.60 -16.12
N LEU A 542 -1.37 -39.38 -15.92
CA LEU A 542 -0.88 -38.49 -16.97
C LEU A 542 0.61 -38.72 -17.24
N ASP A 543 1.06 -38.44 -18.44
CA ASP A 543 2.47 -38.47 -18.83
C ASP A 543 3.25 -37.27 -18.24
N GLY A 544 2.58 -36.16 -18.00
CA GLY A 544 3.13 -34.99 -17.38
C GLY A 544 2.07 -33.92 -17.11
N VAL A 545 2.52 -32.81 -16.54
CA VAL A 545 1.67 -31.64 -16.24
C VAL A 545 2.36 -30.38 -16.73
N VAL A 546 1.58 -29.52 -17.39
CA VAL A 546 1.95 -28.14 -17.76
C VAL A 546 1.04 -27.19 -16.97
N THR A 547 1.61 -26.32 -16.18
CA THR A 547 0.81 -25.43 -15.33
C THR A 547 1.53 -24.15 -15.03
N VAL A 548 0.78 -23.08 -14.74
CA VAL A 548 1.34 -21.90 -14.09
C VAL A 548 1.56 -22.16 -12.59
N ASP A 549 2.11 -21.20 -11.86
CA ASP A 549 2.33 -21.30 -10.40
C ASP A 549 1.02 -21.45 -9.62
N THR A 550 0.61 -22.68 -9.41
CA THR A 550 -0.64 -23.07 -8.72
C THR A 550 -0.45 -24.27 -7.80
N ALA A 551 -1.45 -24.60 -7.00
CA ALA A 551 -1.48 -25.82 -6.20
C ALA A 551 -1.27 -27.10 -7.04
N VAL A 552 -1.67 -27.08 -8.33
CA VAL A 552 -1.47 -28.20 -9.27
C VAL A 552 0.02 -28.43 -9.52
N ALA A 553 0.84 -27.38 -9.63
CA ALA A 553 2.29 -27.50 -9.77
C ALA A 553 2.90 -28.24 -8.57
N HIS A 554 2.54 -27.83 -7.37
CA HIS A 554 3.02 -28.43 -6.13
C HIS A 554 2.52 -29.88 -5.95
N LEU A 555 1.28 -30.16 -6.35
CA LEU A 555 0.74 -31.52 -6.32
C LEU A 555 1.46 -32.45 -7.32
N ALA A 556 1.64 -32.00 -8.57
CA ALA A 556 2.35 -32.79 -9.58
C ALA A 556 3.81 -33.04 -9.17
N GLY A 557 4.47 -32.03 -8.60
CA GLY A 557 5.81 -32.16 -8.03
C GLY A 557 5.87 -33.15 -6.85
N ALA A 558 4.91 -33.11 -5.92
CA ALA A 558 4.80 -34.00 -4.78
C ALA A 558 4.58 -35.48 -5.20
N LEU A 559 3.87 -35.69 -6.31
CA LEU A 559 3.64 -37.01 -6.93
C LEU A 559 4.84 -37.46 -7.80
N GLY A 560 5.89 -36.67 -7.95
CA GLY A 560 7.09 -37.00 -8.74
C GLY A 560 6.84 -37.06 -10.26
N LYS A 561 5.84 -36.37 -10.78
CA LYS A 561 5.50 -36.37 -12.21
C LYS A 561 6.41 -35.42 -13.00
N PRO A 562 6.65 -35.68 -14.29
CA PRO A 562 7.21 -34.67 -15.19
C PRO A 562 6.36 -33.42 -15.18
N LEU A 563 6.98 -32.27 -14.97
CA LEU A 563 6.28 -31.01 -14.70
C LEU A 563 6.93 -29.86 -15.47
N TRP A 564 6.14 -29.07 -16.17
CA TRP A 564 6.53 -27.79 -16.75
C TRP A 564 5.79 -26.69 -16.01
N VAL A 565 6.52 -25.80 -15.36
CA VAL A 565 5.94 -24.66 -14.64
C VAL A 565 6.19 -23.39 -15.44
N MET A 566 5.11 -22.82 -15.92
CA MET A 566 5.10 -21.54 -16.64
C MET A 566 5.05 -20.40 -15.60
N LEU A 567 6.09 -19.61 -15.55
CA LEU A 567 6.31 -18.62 -14.49
C LEU A 567 6.24 -17.18 -15.03
N PRO A 568 5.68 -16.24 -14.24
CA PRO A 568 5.80 -14.83 -14.56
C PRO A 568 7.26 -14.37 -14.49
N PHE A 569 7.56 -13.19 -15.01
CA PHE A 569 8.90 -12.59 -14.96
C PHE A 569 9.43 -12.48 -13.52
N ALA A 570 8.64 -11.93 -12.61
CA ALA A 570 8.89 -11.92 -11.16
C ALA A 570 8.07 -13.05 -10.51
N ALA A 571 8.66 -14.24 -10.44
CA ALA A 571 8.04 -15.40 -9.82
C ALA A 571 8.16 -15.38 -8.29
N ASP A 572 7.33 -16.18 -7.62
CA ASP A 572 7.45 -16.40 -6.18
C ASP A 572 8.82 -16.99 -5.80
N TRP A 573 9.31 -16.66 -4.60
CA TRP A 573 10.61 -17.08 -4.09
C TRP A 573 10.84 -18.59 -4.12
N ARG A 574 9.77 -19.38 -4.06
CA ARG A 574 9.83 -20.85 -4.10
C ARG A 574 10.43 -21.38 -5.39
N TRP A 575 10.34 -20.59 -6.47
CA TRP A 575 10.86 -20.99 -7.77
C TRP A 575 12.28 -20.48 -8.03
N PHE A 576 12.89 -19.78 -7.08
CA PHE A 576 14.25 -19.20 -7.19
C PHE A 576 14.42 -18.33 -8.45
N THR A 577 15.67 -18.12 -8.90
CA THR A 577 15.98 -17.34 -10.11
C THR A 577 16.43 -18.19 -11.29
N GLY A 578 16.81 -19.47 -11.06
CA GLY A 578 17.30 -20.39 -12.09
C GLY A 578 16.18 -21.15 -12.81
N ASP A 579 16.59 -21.98 -13.75
CA ASP A 579 15.70 -22.89 -14.51
C ASP A 579 15.51 -24.24 -13.84
N GLU A 580 16.33 -24.56 -12.86
CA GLU A 580 16.23 -25.77 -12.03
C GLU A 580 15.37 -25.50 -10.81
N CYS A 581 14.60 -26.50 -10.40
CA CYS A 581 13.75 -26.45 -9.22
C CYS A 581 14.26 -27.40 -8.12
N PRO A 582 14.92 -26.91 -7.08
CA PRO A 582 15.35 -27.78 -5.97
C PRO A 582 14.21 -28.54 -5.29
N TRP A 583 13.01 -27.95 -5.27
CA TRP A 583 11.83 -28.60 -4.69
C TRP A 583 11.36 -29.82 -5.46
N TYR A 584 11.47 -29.81 -6.79
CA TYR A 584 10.93 -30.83 -7.69
C TYR A 584 11.92 -31.13 -8.81
N PRO A 585 12.81 -32.13 -8.64
CA PRO A 585 13.89 -32.40 -9.61
C PRO A 585 13.40 -32.74 -11.03
N ARG A 586 12.13 -33.13 -11.18
CA ARG A 586 11.51 -33.39 -12.50
C ARG A 586 10.75 -32.18 -13.08
N ALA A 587 10.79 -31.04 -12.40
CA ALA A 587 10.19 -29.82 -12.91
C ALA A 587 11.16 -29.04 -13.81
N ARG A 588 10.63 -28.52 -14.90
CA ARG A 588 11.29 -27.55 -15.78
C ARG A 588 10.59 -26.20 -15.61
N LEU A 589 11.34 -25.18 -15.27
CA LEU A 589 10.82 -23.83 -15.07
C LEU A 589 10.98 -23.03 -16.35
N VAL A 590 9.90 -22.49 -16.87
CA VAL A 590 9.91 -21.62 -18.07
C VAL A 590 9.37 -20.25 -17.67
N ARG A 591 10.26 -19.26 -17.68
CA ARG A 591 9.97 -17.90 -17.20
C ARG A 591 9.66 -16.95 -18.35
N GLN A 592 8.80 -15.97 -18.11
CA GLN A 592 8.64 -14.85 -19.02
C GLN A 592 9.98 -14.11 -19.20
N PRO A 593 10.42 -13.86 -20.44
CA PRO A 593 11.63 -13.05 -20.71
C PRO A 593 11.42 -11.57 -20.38
N SER A 594 10.17 -11.11 -20.39
CA SER A 594 9.74 -9.78 -19.99
C SER A 594 8.31 -9.83 -19.42
N PRO A 595 7.92 -8.88 -18.58
CA PRO A 595 6.55 -8.87 -18.01
C PRO A 595 5.47 -8.96 -19.09
N GLY A 596 4.55 -9.92 -18.96
CA GLY A 596 3.44 -10.14 -19.88
C GLY A 596 3.74 -11.04 -21.10
N ALA A 597 4.99 -11.46 -21.34
CA ALA A 597 5.40 -12.29 -22.47
C ALA A 597 5.01 -13.77 -22.29
N TRP A 598 3.71 -14.06 -22.19
CA TRP A 598 3.20 -15.42 -22.01
C TRP A 598 3.28 -16.28 -23.27
N ASP A 599 3.17 -15.66 -24.46
CA ASP A 599 3.29 -16.36 -25.74
C ASP A 599 4.67 -17.02 -25.90
N ASP A 600 5.73 -16.32 -25.48
CA ASP A 600 7.10 -16.85 -25.51
C ASP A 600 7.25 -18.05 -24.58
N VAL A 601 6.63 -17.99 -23.40
CA VAL A 601 6.62 -19.10 -22.42
C VAL A 601 5.91 -20.33 -22.99
N ALA A 602 4.73 -20.15 -23.58
CA ALA A 602 3.98 -21.25 -24.19
C ALA A 602 4.71 -21.87 -25.38
N ALA A 603 5.32 -21.04 -26.22
CA ALA A 603 6.13 -21.51 -27.36
C ALA A 603 7.35 -22.33 -26.90
N ALA A 604 8.06 -21.88 -25.86
CA ALA A 604 9.20 -22.60 -25.29
C ALA A 604 8.79 -23.96 -24.69
N VAL A 605 7.66 -24.03 -23.97
CA VAL A 605 7.13 -25.30 -23.45
C VAL A 605 6.70 -26.21 -24.60
N ALA A 606 6.02 -25.70 -25.62
CA ALA A 606 5.61 -26.46 -26.78
C ALA A 606 6.81 -27.06 -27.52
N GLN A 607 7.88 -26.29 -27.73
CA GLN A 607 9.13 -26.75 -28.32
C GLN A 607 9.77 -27.87 -27.48
N ALA A 608 9.80 -27.72 -26.15
CA ALA A 608 10.34 -28.73 -25.23
C ALA A 608 9.54 -30.04 -25.28
N LEU A 609 8.22 -29.97 -25.46
CA LEU A 609 7.34 -31.14 -25.57
C LEU A 609 7.37 -31.80 -26.95
N ALA A 610 7.65 -31.07 -28.02
CA ALA A 610 7.76 -31.58 -29.38
C ALA A 610 9.08 -32.34 -29.64
N SER A 611 10.15 -32.04 -28.86
CA SER A 611 11.44 -32.71 -29.02
C SER A 611 11.44 -34.02 -28.27
N PRO A 612 11.45 -35.18 -28.98
CA PRO A 612 11.54 -36.49 -28.31
C PRO A 612 12.97 -36.72 -27.79
N GLY A 613 13.14 -36.71 -26.48
CA GLY A 613 14.29 -37.29 -25.82
C GLY A 613 15.45 -36.38 -25.46
N ARG A 614 15.39 -35.84 -24.25
CA ARG A 614 16.45 -35.93 -23.21
C ARG A 614 15.70 -35.96 -21.89
N GLY A 615 15.33 -37.21 -21.46
CA GLY A 615 14.66 -37.48 -20.20
C GLY A 615 15.57 -37.37 -19.00
#